data_06ce605ae95207d496e131a7d805fa0d
#
_entry.id   06ce605ae95207d496e131a7d805fa0d
#
_cell.length_a   1.000
_cell.length_b   1.000
_cell.length_c   1.000
_cell.angle_alpha   90.00
_cell.angle_beta   90.00
_cell.angle_gamma   90.00
#
_symmetry.space_group_name_H-M   'P 1'
#
loop_
_entity.id
_entity.type
_entity.pdbx_description
1 polymer ?
#
loop_
_entity_poly.entity_id
_entity_poly.type
_entity_poly.pdbx_seq_one_letter_code
_entity_poly.pdbx_strand_id
1 'polypeptide(L)'
;MAKRPASKSGSKGSQKQGTAKAKPARKPGELSRFQKVVIILFVVVFALSTLAGALASVFQAQQSQSVEYNVDYLDENYEPLVSDLEATLAESPDDMSTVLSLANYYSSWGSGVLMLATTDEETSHGNELLDKAVGYYDQYIASGETESVESASTSRAMCLYYGGDVSGALSALEQVTQDWPEYAPAWADLGLLYEVQGQTDEARTAYEKAVELDPDDEQGAKSYAEERLSALDEAAESAEDGTDASTDESTDASADSSTDTSSNDSTDAGSGE
;
A
#
# COMPACT_ATOMS: atom_id res chain seq x y z
N MET A 1 -20.44 84.10 25.64
CA MET A 1 -21.14 85.25 24.99
C MET A 1 -22.06 84.61 23.94
N ALA A 2 -23.33 84.47 24.22
CA ALA A 2 -24.41 85.39 23.87
C ALA A 2 -24.57 85.48 22.35
N LYS A 3 -25.62 85.07 21.66
CA LYS A 3 -27.05 85.39 21.90
C LYS A 3 -27.93 84.58 20.91
N ARG A 4 -28.99 84.00 21.32
CA ARG A 4 -30.30 83.90 20.63
C ARG A 4 -30.81 85.32 20.39
N PRO A 5 -31.81 85.57 19.55
CA PRO A 5 -33.16 84.96 19.53
C PRO A 5 -33.91 84.94 18.16
N ALA A 6 -34.96 84.14 18.13
CA ALA A 6 -36.40 84.39 17.98
C ALA A 6 -36.92 84.64 16.54
N SER A 7 -37.81 83.83 16.11
CA SER A 7 -39.31 83.77 16.18
C SER A 7 -40.01 84.49 15.04
N LYS A 8 -40.86 83.74 14.35
CA LYS A 8 -42.33 83.92 14.14
C LYS A 8 -42.78 83.29 12.82
N SER A 9 -43.65 82.27 12.87
CA SER A 9 -45.10 82.42 12.77
C SER A 9 -45.64 82.75 11.36
N GLY A 10 -46.44 81.81 10.82
CA GLY A 10 -47.45 82.15 9.83
C GLY A 10 -47.88 80.97 8.93
N SER A 11 -48.92 80.34 9.40
CA SER A 11 -50.10 79.80 8.77
C SER A 11 -50.27 80.09 7.31
N LYS A 12 -50.56 79.01 6.45
CA LYS A 12 -51.82 78.84 5.76
C LYS A 12 -51.80 77.58 4.92
N GLY A 13 -52.84 76.76 5.10
CA GLY A 13 -53.09 75.56 4.34
C GLY A 13 -53.38 75.81 2.86
N SER A 14 -53.01 74.84 2.10
CA SER A 14 -53.64 74.62 0.79
C SER A 14 -53.64 73.11 0.53
N GLN A 15 -54.83 72.56 0.56
CA GLN A 15 -55.13 71.25 0.04
C GLN A 15 -54.78 71.22 -1.43
N LYS A 16 -53.81 70.42 -1.81
CA LYS A 16 -53.71 69.98 -3.22
C LYS A 16 -54.13 68.52 -3.28
N GLN A 17 -55.32 68.31 -3.92
CA GLN A 17 -55.80 67.06 -4.39
C GLN A 17 -54.73 66.44 -5.31
N GLY A 18 -54.12 65.37 -4.86
CA GLY A 18 -53.25 64.54 -5.67
C GLY A 18 -54.09 63.67 -6.58
N THR A 19 -54.08 63.99 -7.85
CA THR A 19 -54.62 63.12 -8.91
C THR A 19 -53.81 61.83 -8.91
N ALA A 20 -54.45 60.71 -8.57
CA ALA A 20 -53.88 59.38 -8.72
C ALA A 20 -53.61 59.14 -10.20
N LYS A 21 -52.35 59.07 -10.62
CA LYS A 21 -51.94 58.58 -11.95
C LYS A 21 -52.33 57.12 -12.08
N ALA A 22 -53.34 56.84 -12.90
CA ALA A 22 -53.70 55.48 -13.29
C ALA A 22 -52.46 54.76 -13.87
N LYS A 23 -52.14 53.59 -13.36
CA LYS A 23 -51.12 52.71 -13.95
C LYS A 23 -51.51 52.35 -15.37
N PRO A 24 -50.61 52.43 -16.35
CA PRO A 24 -50.96 52.07 -17.73
C PRO A 24 -51.42 50.62 -17.78
N ALA A 25 -52.51 50.36 -18.50
CA ALA A 25 -53.08 49.06 -18.75
C ALA A 25 -52.03 48.20 -19.50
N ARG A 26 -51.71 47.02 -18.94
CA ARG A 26 -50.79 46.04 -19.56
C ARG A 26 -51.39 45.57 -20.89
N LYS A 27 -50.56 45.54 -21.93
CA LYS A 27 -50.91 44.92 -23.21
C LYS A 27 -51.13 43.40 -22.98
N PRO A 28 -52.18 42.81 -23.62
CA PRO A 28 -52.38 41.36 -23.48
C PRO A 28 -51.20 40.63 -24.09
N GLY A 29 -50.52 39.79 -23.26
CA GLY A 29 -49.32 39.02 -23.65
C GLY A 29 -48.01 39.43 -22.93
N GLU A 30 -47.94 40.59 -22.23
CA GLU A 30 -46.75 40.95 -21.47
C GLU A 30 -46.74 40.29 -20.07
N LEU A 31 -45.80 39.38 -19.88
CA LEU A 31 -45.52 38.74 -18.59
C LEU A 31 -45.11 39.80 -17.53
N SER A 32 -45.64 39.70 -16.34
CA SER A 32 -45.24 40.56 -15.23
C SER A 32 -43.77 40.35 -14.90
N ARG A 33 -43.09 41.37 -14.33
CA ARG A 33 -41.70 41.24 -13.91
C ARG A 33 -41.51 40.03 -12.97
N PHE A 34 -42.48 39.76 -12.11
CA PHE A 34 -42.49 38.60 -11.21
C PHE A 34 -42.57 37.28 -12.02
N GLN A 35 -43.48 37.18 -13.04
CA GLN A 35 -43.59 36.00 -13.89
C GLN A 35 -42.30 35.75 -14.70
N LYS A 36 -41.64 36.81 -15.18
CA LYS A 36 -40.34 36.69 -15.90
C LYS A 36 -39.26 36.15 -14.95
N VAL A 37 -39.19 36.64 -13.70
CA VAL A 37 -38.23 36.16 -12.69
C VAL A 37 -38.50 34.69 -12.35
N VAL A 38 -39.77 34.30 -12.16
CA VAL A 38 -40.13 32.90 -11.86
C VAL A 38 -39.74 31.97 -13.00
N ILE A 39 -40.00 32.38 -14.27
CA ILE A 39 -39.65 31.59 -15.45
C ILE A 39 -38.13 31.46 -15.55
N ILE A 40 -37.37 32.54 -15.36
CA ILE A 40 -35.91 32.51 -15.40
C ILE A 40 -35.37 31.58 -14.29
N LEU A 41 -35.91 31.68 -13.08
CA LEU A 41 -35.52 30.83 -11.96
C LEU A 41 -35.82 29.36 -12.25
N PHE A 42 -36.98 29.06 -12.86
CA PHE A 42 -37.32 27.68 -13.24
C PHE A 42 -36.40 27.13 -14.31
N VAL A 43 -36.06 27.94 -15.34
CA VAL A 43 -35.12 27.56 -16.39
C VAL A 43 -33.71 27.32 -15.82
N VAL A 44 -33.24 28.16 -14.90
CA VAL A 44 -31.95 28.02 -14.25
C VAL A 44 -31.89 26.74 -13.39
N VAL A 45 -32.94 26.48 -12.59
CA VAL A 45 -33.03 25.26 -11.77
C VAL A 45 -33.09 24.02 -12.65
N PHE A 46 -33.83 24.06 -13.72
CA PHE A 46 -33.92 22.94 -14.67
C PHE A 46 -32.60 22.71 -15.42
N ALA A 47 -31.92 23.78 -15.85
CA ALA A 47 -30.59 23.67 -16.47
C ALA A 47 -29.53 23.13 -15.50
N LEU A 48 -29.56 23.55 -14.22
CA LEU A 48 -28.68 23.04 -13.21
C LEU A 48 -28.98 21.56 -12.88
N SER A 49 -30.24 21.15 -12.87
CA SER A 49 -30.62 19.75 -12.62
C SER A 49 -30.18 18.83 -13.76
N THR A 50 -30.30 19.28 -15.02
CA THR A 50 -29.82 18.50 -16.18
C THR A 50 -28.30 18.44 -16.25
N LEU A 51 -27.61 19.53 -15.88
CA LEU A 51 -26.15 19.55 -15.80
C LEU A 51 -25.63 18.64 -14.66
N ALA A 52 -26.30 18.64 -13.50
CA ALA A 52 -25.97 17.74 -12.40
C ALA A 52 -26.16 16.26 -12.76
N GLY A 53 -27.23 15.93 -13.52
CA GLY A 53 -27.47 14.59 -14.05
C GLY A 53 -26.41 14.15 -15.06
N ALA A 54 -26.00 15.06 -15.96
CA ALA A 54 -24.92 14.78 -16.91
C ALA A 54 -23.56 14.62 -16.23
N LEU A 55 -23.25 15.42 -15.22
CA LEU A 55 -22.03 15.27 -14.42
C LEU A 55 -22.04 13.98 -13.60
N ALA A 56 -23.18 13.60 -13.01
CA ALA A 56 -23.31 12.35 -12.28
C ALA A 56 -23.11 11.14 -13.19
N SER A 57 -23.63 11.15 -14.43
CA SER A 57 -23.43 10.06 -15.38
C SER A 57 -21.99 9.95 -15.89
N VAL A 58 -21.27 11.07 -16.07
CA VAL A 58 -19.85 11.08 -16.40
C VAL A 58 -19.01 10.57 -15.22
N PHE A 59 -19.35 10.98 -13.99
CA PHE A 59 -18.67 10.50 -12.77
C PHE A 59 -18.91 9.00 -12.53
N GLN A 60 -20.12 8.52 -12.81
CA GLN A 60 -20.47 7.10 -12.72
C GLN A 60 -19.82 6.26 -13.84
N ALA A 61 -19.67 6.80 -15.04
CA ALA A 61 -18.92 6.15 -16.12
C ALA A 61 -17.42 6.12 -15.85
N GLN A 62 -16.88 7.10 -15.12
CA GLN A 62 -15.49 7.15 -14.72
C GLN A 62 -15.19 6.24 -13.53
N GLN A 63 -16.17 5.95 -12.66
CA GLN A 63 -16.09 4.97 -11.57
C GLN A 63 -16.24 3.52 -12.05
N SER A 64 -16.79 3.29 -13.25
CA SER A 64 -16.94 1.95 -13.84
C SER A 64 -15.70 1.48 -14.61
N GLN A 65 -14.64 2.27 -14.67
CA GLN A 65 -13.30 1.88 -15.10
C GLN A 65 -12.34 1.83 -13.88
N SER A 66 -12.76 1.19 -12.80
CA SER A 66 -11.79 0.58 -11.90
C SER A 66 -11.14 -0.54 -12.71
N VAL A 67 -9.93 -0.33 -13.20
CA VAL A 67 -9.11 -1.42 -13.73
C VAL A 67 -9.05 -2.45 -12.59
N GLU A 68 -9.66 -3.61 -12.81
CA GLU A 68 -9.58 -4.71 -11.86
C GLU A 68 -8.13 -5.21 -11.92
N TYR A 69 -7.37 -4.90 -10.88
CA TYR A 69 -5.98 -5.29 -10.78
C TYR A 69 -5.93 -6.77 -10.34
N ASN A 70 -5.84 -7.65 -11.32
CA ASN A 70 -5.83 -9.10 -11.18
C ASN A 70 -4.73 -9.72 -12.06
N VAL A 71 -4.62 -11.05 -12.07
CA VAL A 71 -3.61 -11.77 -12.85
C VAL A 71 -3.76 -11.48 -14.34
N ASP A 72 -4.98 -11.50 -14.89
CA ASP A 72 -5.23 -11.22 -16.31
C ASP A 72 -4.71 -9.83 -16.71
N TYR A 73 -4.90 -8.83 -15.83
CA TYR A 73 -4.37 -7.48 -16.06
C TYR A 73 -2.85 -7.46 -16.13
N LEU A 74 -2.16 -8.22 -15.28
CA LEU A 74 -0.70 -8.34 -15.34
C LEU A 74 -0.27 -9.01 -16.65
N ASP A 75 -0.91 -10.10 -17.02
CA ASP A 75 -0.60 -10.84 -18.23
C ASP A 75 -0.77 -9.97 -19.48
N GLU A 76 -1.88 -9.26 -19.62
CA GLU A 76 -2.13 -8.33 -20.72
C GLU A 76 -1.06 -7.22 -20.85
N ASN A 77 -0.45 -6.81 -19.74
CA ASN A 77 0.56 -5.74 -19.74
C ASN A 77 1.99 -6.24 -19.92
N TYR A 78 2.33 -7.41 -19.35
CA TYR A 78 3.70 -7.92 -19.40
C TYR A 78 3.98 -8.79 -20.62
N GLU A 79 3.03 -9.62 -21.08
CA GLU A 79 3.21 -10.53 -22.20
C GLU A 79 3.72 -9.84 -23.48
N PRO A 80 3.16 -8.70 -23.94
CA PRO A 80 3.69 -8.01 -25.12
C PRO A 80 5.12 -7.52 -24.93
N LEU A 81 5.48 -7.04 -23.73
CA LEU A 81 6.81 -6.50 -23.44
C LEU A 81 7.88 -7.58 -23.49
N VAL A 82 7.61 -8.73 -22.85
CA VAL A 82 8.57 -9.85 -22.88
C VAL A 82 8.65 -10.48 -24.26
N SER A 83 7.54 -10.57 -24.99
CA SER A 83 7.51 -11.11 -26.37
C SER A 83 8.38 -10.28 -27.32
N ASP A 84 8.32 -8.96 -27.24
CA ASP A 84 9.15 -8.04 -28.04
C ASP A 84 10.64 -8.17 -27.70
N LEU A 85 10.97 -8.31 -26.41
CA LEU A 85 12.35 -8.52 -25.95
C LEU A 85 12.88 -9.90 -26.33
N GLU A 86 12.07 -10.97 -26.25
CA GLU A 86 12.44 -12.31 -26.71
C GLU A 86 12.73 -12.33 -28.23
N ALA A 87 11.91 -11.61 -29.01
CA ALA A 87 12.16 -11.45 -30.44
C ALA A 87 13.50 -10.72 -30.71
N THR A 88 13.77 -9.66 -29.93
CA THR A 88 15.04 -8.92 -30.01
C THR A 88 16.23 -9.81 -29.63
N LEU A 89 16.13 -10.59 -28.58
CA LEU A 89 17.16 -11.51 -28.13
C LEU A 89 17.40 -12.64 -29.18
N ALA A 90 16.33 -13.09 -29.84
CA ALA A 90 16.46 -14.08 -30.92
C ALA A 90 17.28 -13.56 -32.12
N GLU A 91 17.20 -12.25 -32.41
CA GLU A 91 18.01 -11.59 -33.43
C GLU A 91 19.45 -11.30 -32.96
N SER A 92 19.65 -11.10 -31.67
CA SER A 92 20.91 -10.74 -31.01
C SER A 92 21.13 -11.54 -29.73
N PRO A 93 21.52 -12.84 -29.83
CA PRO A 93 21.59 -13.73 -28.64
C PRO A 93 22.64 -13.34 -27.61
N ASP A 94 23.60 -12.51 -27.95
CA ASP A 94 24.68 -12.04 -27.07
C ASP A 94 24.35 -10.66 -26.44
N ASP A 95 23.15 -10.14 -26.66
CA ASP A 95 22.72 -8.86 -26.04
C ASP A 95 22.34 -9.06 -24.60
N MET A 96 23.32 -8.92 -23.69
CA MET A 96 23.13 -9.09 -22.24
C MET A 96 22.25 -8.00 -21.64
N SER A 97 22.11 -6.84 -22.26
CA SER A 97 21.17 -5.81 -21.78
C SER A 97 19.71 -6.25 -21.98
N THR A 98 19.42 -6.91 -23.09
CA THR A 98 18.11 -7.53 -23.34
C THR A 98 17.88 -8.73 -22.41
N VAL A 99 18.91 -9.56 -22.15
CA VAL A 99 18.83 -10.66 -21.17
C VAL A 99 18.46 -10.14 -19.78
N LEU A 100 19.14 -9.10 -19.28
CA LEU A 100 18.85 -8.51 -17.98
C LEU A 100 17.45 -7.88 -17.93
N SER A 101 17.02 -7.24 -19.03
CA SER A 101 15.68 -6.68 -19.13
C SER A 101 14.60 -7.76 -19.04
N LEU A 102 14.78 -8.89 -19.75
CA LEU A 102 13.89 -10.05 -19.65
C LEU A 102 13.84 -10.61 -18.24
N ALA A 103 14.99 -10.78 -17.59
CA ALA A 103 15.05 -11.22 -16.19
C ALA A 103 14.19 -10.33 -15.27
N ASN A 104 14.36 -9.00 -15.38
CA ASN A 104 13.64 -8.03 -14.57
C ASN A 104 12.12 -8.04 -14.86
N TYR A 105 11.72 -8.11 -16.13
CA TYR A 105 10.29 -8.15 -16.47
C TYR A 105 9.63 -9.46 -16.01
N TYR A 106 10.25 -10.60 -16.22
CA TYR A 106 9.73 -11.88 -15.73
C TYR A 106 9.68 -11.95 -14.22
N SER A 107 10.68 -11.39 -13.51
CA SER A 107 10.69 -11.29 -12.05
C SER A 107 9.53 -10.44 -11.52
N SER A 108 9.33 -9.25 -12.10
CA SER A 108 8.24 -8.34 -11.71
C SER A 108 6.87 -8.94 -12.03
N TRP A 109 6.73 -9.59 -13.17
CA TRP A 109 5.50 -10.24 -13.59
C TRP A 109 5.18 -11.44 -12.68
N GLY A 110 6.12 -12.35 -12.48
CA GLY A 110 5.93 -13.55 -11.66
C GLY A 110 5.63 -13.24 -10.21
N SER A 111 6.37 -12.30 -9.59
CA SER A 111 6.10 -11.87 -8.21
C SER A 111 4.73 -11.17 -8.09
N GLY A 112 4.36 -10.35 -9.07
CA GLY A 112 3.04 -9.71 -9.12
C GLY A 112 1.90 -10.72 -9.25
N VAL A 113 2.06 -11.73 -10.11
CA VAL A 113 1.08 -12.84 -10.26
C VAL A 113 0.94 -13.60 -8.95
N LEU A 114 2.04 -13.98 -8.28
CA LEU A 114 1.99 -14.69 -7.00
C LEU A 114 1.34 -13.86 -5.89
N MET A 115 1.51 -12.54 -5.90
CA MET A 115 0.86 -11.64 -4.94
C MET A 115 -0.66 -11.60 -5.12
N LEU A 116 -1.15 -11.75 -6.36
CA LEU A 116 -2.58 -11.68 -6.70
C LEU A 116 -3.22 -13.06 -6.85
N ALA A 117 -2.44 -14.14 -6.90
CA ALA A 117 -2.90 -15.50 -7.13
C ALA A 117 -3.93 -15.92 -6.08
N THR A 118 -5.06 -16.46 -6.55
CA THR A 118 -6.17 -16.98 -5.75
C THR A 118 -6.42 -18.47 -6.02
N THR A 119 -5.75 -19.01 -7.04
CA THR A 119 -5.89 -20.41 -7.50
C THR A 119 -4.52 -21.08 -7.62
N ASP A 120 -4.52 -22.41 -7.58
CA ASP A 120 -3.29 -23.20 -7.82
C ASP A 120 -2.73 -22.98 -9.23
N GLU A 121 -3.60 -22.73 -10.23
CA GLU A 121 -3.21 -22.44 -11.60
C GLU A 121 -2.45 -21.11 -11.71
N GLU A 122 -2.99 -20.07 -11.10
CA GLU A 122 -2.32 -18.75 -11.04
C GLU A 122 -0.99 -18.83 -10.27
N THR A 123 -0.95 -19.60 -9.17
CA THR A 123 0.30 -19.84 -8.43
C THR A 123 1.33 -20.56 -9.28
N SER A 124 0.92 -21.59 -10.03
CA SER A 124 1.81 -22.30 -10.97
C SER A 124 2.33 -21.36 -12.06
N HIS A 125 1.44 -20.54 -12.63
CA HIS A 125 1.82 -19.53 -13.63
C HIS A 125 2.86 -18.54 -13.08
N GLY A 126 2.67 -17.97 -11.91
CA GLY A 126 3.64 -17.08 -11.28
C GLY A 126 5.00 -17.74 -11.04
N ASN A 127 5.02 -18.99 -10.61
CA ASN A 127 6.25 -19.76 -10.43
C ASN A 127 6.98 -20.00 -11.76
N GLU A 128 6.27 -20.35 -12.84
CA GLU A 128 6.85 -20.51 -14.16
C GLU A 128 7.51 -19.22 -14.69
N LEU A 129 6.91 -18.07 -14.40
CA LEU A 129 7.47 -16.78 -14.74
C LEU A 129 8.75 -16.49 -13.93
N LEU A 130 8.76 -16.79 -12.63
CA LEU A 130 9.95 -16.65 -11.80
C LEU A 130 11.08 -17.60 -12.22
N ASP A 131 10.76 -18.82 -12.64
CA ASP A 131 11.76 -19.77 -13.17
C ASP A 131 12.43 -19.22 -14.44
N LYS A 132 11.66 -18.57 -15.33
CA LYS A 132 12.22 -17.87 -16.49
C LYS A 132 13.12 -16.72 -16.07
N ALA A 133 12.68 -15.91 -15.08
CA ALA A 133 13.50 -14.82 -14.53
C ALA A 133 14.83 -15.33 -14.01
N VAL A 134 14.83 -16.39 -13.20
CA VAL A 134 16.04 -17.04 -12.67
C VAL A 134 16.94 -17.50 -13.83
N GLY A 135 16.38 -18.12 -14.86
CA GLY A 135 17.14 -18.56 -16.04
C GLY A 135 17.86 -17.42 -16.76
N TYR A 136 17.19 -16.28 -16.96
CA TYR A 136 17.81 -15.10 -17.57
C TYR A 136 18.83 -14.41 -16.64
N TYR A 137 18.58 -14.34 -15.32
CA TYR A 137 19.59 -13.86 -14.38
C TYR A 137 20.83 -14.77 -14.38
N ASP A 138 20.66 -16.10 -14.38
CA ASP A 138 21.78 -17.05 -14.48
C ASP A 138 22.60 -16.83 -15.75
N GLN A 139 21.94 -16.60 -16.89
CA GLN A 139 22.61 -16.30 -18.15
C GLN A 139 23.41 -15.00 -18.05
N TYR A 140 22.81 -13.94 -17.47
CA TYR A 140 23.48 -12.64 -17.29
C TYR A 140 24.71 -12.75 -16.38
N ILE A 141 24.57 -13.38 -15.22
CA ILE A 141 25.65 -13.56 -14.24
C ILE A 141 26.79 -14.41 -14.84
N ALA A 142 26.45 -15.45 -15.60
CA ALA A 142 27.44 -16.32 -16.25
C ALA A 142 28.16 -15.68 -17.45
N SER A 143 27.64 -14.58 -18.01
CA SER A 143 28.23 -13.90 -19.17
C SER A 143 29.58 -13.24 -18.88
N GLY A 144 29.84 -12.95 -17.59
CA GLY A 144 31.01 -12.22 -17.14
C GLY A 144 30.88 -10.71 -17.23
N GLU A 145 29.68 -10.20 -17.50
CA GLU A 145 29.38 -8.78 -17.33
C GLU A 145 29.59 -8.37 -15.87
N THR A 146 30.10 -7.16 -15.70
CA THR A 146 30.40 -6.61 -14.36
C THR A 146 29.45 -5.50 -13.96
N GLU A 147 28.71 -4.93 -14.91
CA GLU A 147 27.70 -3.93 -14.64
C GLU A 147 26.44 -4.60 -14.05
N SER A 148 25.95 -4.11 -12.94
CA SER A 148 24.70 -4.58 -12.32
C SER A 148 24.68 -6.07 -11.92
N VAL A 149 25.83 -6.75 -11.86
CA VAL A 149 25.88 -8.18 -11.50
C VAL A 149 25.46 -8.43 -10.06
N GLU A 150 25.76 -7.50 -9.14
CA GLU A 150 25.31 -7.53 -7.74
C GLU A 150 23.78 -7.40 -7.66
N SER A 151 23.21 -6.48 -8.43
CA SER A 151 21.75 -6.30 -8.50
C SER A 151 21.06 -7.52 -9.12
N ALA A 152 21.61 -8.07 -10.21
CA ALA A 152 21.08 -9.26 -10.85
C ALA A 152 21.14 -10.50 -9.92
N SER A 153 22.24 -10.65 -9.16
CA SER A 153 22.40 -11.75 -8.19
C SER A 153 21.41 -11.62 -7.02
N THR A 154 21.20 -10.40 -6.52
CA THR A 154 20.21 -10.10 -5.47
C THR A 154 18.80 -10.38 -5.97
N SER A 155 18.42 -9.87 -7.14
CA SER A 155 17.10 -10.08 -7.73
C SER A 155 16.82 -11.56 -8.02
N ARG A 156 17.84 -12.31 -8.48
CA ARG A 156 17.76 -13.75 -8.64
C ARG A 156 17.43 -14.47 -7.32
N ALA A 157 18.09 -14.08 -6.22
CA ALA A 157 17.81 -14.63 -4.90
C ALA A 157 16.38 -14.32 -4.45
N MET A 158 15.90 -13.10 -4.73
CA MET A 158 14.51 -12.72 -4.42
C MET A 158 13.48 -13.49 -5.28
N CYS A 159 13.81 -13.88 -6.51
CA CYS A 159 12.95 -14.80 -7.28
C CYS A 159 12.79 -16.16 -6.58
N LEU A 160 13.86 -16.71 -6.00
CA LEU A 160 13.77 -17.95 -5.21
C LEU A 160 12.87 -17.78 -3.98
N TYR A 161 12.99 -16.65 -3.29
CA TYR A 161 12.15 -16.33 -2.15
C TYR A 161 10.65 -16.27 -2.52
N TYR A 162 10.30 -15.51 -3.56
CA TYR A 162 8.92 -15.41 -4.03
C TYR A 162 8.37 -16.75 -4.54
N GLY A 163 9.21 -17.58 -5.14
CA GLY A 163 8.88 -18.94 -5.55
C GLY A 163 8.79 -19.95 -4.39
N GLY A 164 9.05 -19.51 -3.14
CA GLY A 164 8.91 -20.33 -1.92
C GLY A 164 10.17 -21.05 -1.49
N ASP A 165 11.28 -20.95 -2.20
CA ASP A 165 12.59 -21.49 -1.76
C ASP A 165 13.33 -20.49 -0.87
N VAL A 166 12.80 -20.29 0.34
CA VAL A 166 13.38 -19.38 1.34
C VAL A 166 14.81 -19.75 1.71
N SER A 167 15.10 -21.03 1.80
CA SER A 167 16.46 -21.53 2.17
C SER A 167 17.47 -21.28 1.06
N GLY A 168 17.08 -21.50 -0.20
CA GLY A 168 17.91 -21.19 -1.35
C GLY A 168 18.16 -19.70 -1.51
N ALA A 169 17.12 -18.88 -1.30
CA ALA A 169 17.21 -17.43 -1.31
C ALA A 169 18.17 -16.90 -0.24
N LEU A 170 18.03 -17.40 1.00
CA LEU A 170 18.92 -17.00 2.12
C LEU A 170 20.38 -17.31 1.78
N SER A 171 20.68 -18.55 1.37
CA SER A 171 22.04 -18.96 1.00
C SER A 171 22.60 -18.12 -0.15
N ALA A 172 21.75 -17.76 -1.13
CA ALA A 172 22.15 -16.92 -2.25
C ALA A 172 22.47 -15.48 -1.78
N LEU A 173 21.66 -14.87 -0.91
CA LEU A 173 21.92 -13.52 -0.39
C LEU A 173 23.11 -13.46 0.54
N GLU A 174 23.33 -14.51 1.36
CA GLU A 174 24.56 -14.63 2.15
C GLU A 174 25.81 -14.63 1.24
N GLN A 175 25.75 -15.32 0.08
CA GLN A 175 26.84 -15.29 -0.89
C GLN A 175 26.98 -13.91 -1.53
N VAL A 176 25.87 -13.26 -1.92
CA VAL A 176 25.88 -11.91 -2.51
C VAL A 176 26.52 -10.91 -1.57
N THR A 177 26.18 -10.92 -0.27
CA THR A 177 26.78 -10.01 0.73
C THR A 177 28.24 -10.30 1.00
N GLN A 178 28.74 -11.52 0.76
CA GLN A 178 30.16 -11.86 0.83
C GLN A 178 30.91 -11.35 -0.42
N ASP A 179 30.32 -11.49 -1.62
CA ASP A 179 30.95 -11.11 -2.89
C ASP A 179 30.91 -9.57 -3.08
N TRP A 180 29.83 -8.91 -2.64
CA TRP A 180 29.61 -7.46 -2.73
C TRP A 180 29.20 -6.86 -1.37
N PRO A 181 30.14 -6.80 -0.41
CA PRO A 181 29.84 -6.38 0.97
C PRO A 181 29.38 -4.92 1.11
N GLU A 182 29.59 -4.10 0.09
CA GLU A 182 29.17 -2.69 0.05
C GLU A 182 27.83 -2.46 -0.66
N TYR A 183 27.18 -3.51 -1.16
CA TYR A 183 25.91 -3.40 -1.87
C TYR A 183 24.75 -3.44 -0.86
N ALA A 184 24.25 -2.24 -0.48
CA ALA A 184 23.24 -2.06 0.56
C ALA A 184 21.91 -2.82 0.32
N PRO A 185 21.35 -2.90 -0.91
CA PRO A 185 20.11 -3.65 -1.15
C PRO A 185 20.21 -5.13 -0.78
N ALA A 186 21.36 -5.78 -1.01
CA ALA A 186 21.52 -7.18 -0.65
C ALA A 186 21.45 -7.40 0.87
N TRP A 187 21.97 -6.46 1.68
CA TRP A 187 21.86 -6.51 3.12
C TRP A 187 20.42 -6.28 3.61
N ALA A 188 19.69 -5.39 2.95
CA ALA A 188 18.28 -5.16 3.26
C ALA A 188 17.43 -6.40 2.97
N ASP A 189 17.62 -7.04 1.82
CA ASP A 189 16.93 -8.28 1.46
C ASP A 189 17.35 -9.47 2.34
N LEU A 190 18.63 -9.55 2.73
CA LEU A 190 19.11 -10.55 3.67
C LEU A 190 18.43 -10.39 5.05
N GLY A 191 18.27 -9.15 5.51
CA GLY A 191 17.53 -8.84 6.73
C GLY A 191 16.08 -9.33 6.66
N LEU A 192 15.39 -9.11 5.53
CA LEU A 192 14.04 -9.63 5.30
C LEU A 192 13.99 -11.17 5.42
N LEU A 193 14.94 -11.89 4.83
CA LEU A 193 14.93 -13.35 4.88
C LEU A 193 15.21 -13.90 6.27
N TYR A 194 16.12 -13.26 7.03
CA TYR A 194 16.31 -13.60 8.43
C TYR A 194 15.06 -13.36 9.27
N GLU A 195 14.37 -12.23 9.03
CA GLU A 195 13.12 -11.92 9.71
C GLU A 195 12.03 -12.95 9.42
N VAL A 196 11.84 -13.32 8.14
CA VAL A 196 10.89 -14.37 7.73
C VAL A 196 11.18 -15.71 8.41
N GLN A 197 12.44 -16.01 8.70
CA GLN A 197 12.85 -17.21 9.44
C GLN A 197 12.81 -17.05 10.97
N GLY A 198 12.41 -15.89 11.49
CA GLY A 198 12.35 -15.60 12.91
C GLY A 198 13.70 -15.37 13.57
N GLN A 199 14.76 -15.14 12.78
CA GLN A 199 16.12 -14.84 13.21
C GLN A 199 16.28 -13.33 13.42
N THR A 200 15.63 -12.81 14.48
CA THR A 200 15.45 -11.37 14.71
C THR A 200 16.76 -10.62 14.90
N ASP A 201 17.75 -11.22 15.58
CA ASP A 201 19.05 -10.59 15.85
C ASP A 201 19.88 -10.47 14.57
N GLU A 202 19.87 -11.51 13.73
CA GLU A 202 20.53 -11.53 12.42
C GLU A 202 19.83 -10.54 11.46
N ALA A 203 18.49 -10.49 11.46
CA ALA A 203 17.73 -9.53 10.69
C ALA A 203 18.11 -8.09 11.04
N ARG A 204 18.14 -7.78 12.35
CA ARG A 204 18.55 -6.45 12.83
C ARG A 204 19.95 -6.09 12.36
N THR A 205 20.91 -7.00 12.51
CA THR A 205 22.29 -6.79 12.07
C THR A 205 22.38 -6.48 10.58
N ALA A 206 21.64 -7.21 9.75
CA ALA A 206 21.62 -7.02 8.32
C ALA A 206 20.97 -5.67 7.92
N TYR A 207 19.87 -5.29 8.56
CA TYR A 207 19.21 -3.99 8.33
C TYR A 207 20.10 -2.81 8.76
N GLU A 208 20.75 -2.89 9.94
CA GLU A 208 21.70 -1.88 10.39
C GLU A 208 22.86 -1.70 9.39
N LYS A 209 23.32 -2.81 8.80
CA LYS A 209 24.35 -2.77 7.76
C LYS A 209 23.85 -2.09 6.48
N ALA A 210 22.60 -2.34 6.06
CA ALA A 210 21.99 -1.67 4.91
C ALA A 210 21.90 -0.15 5.14
N VAL A 211 21.48 0.30 6.33
CA VAL A 211 21.43 1.72 6.71
C VAL A 211 22.81 2.37 6.67
N GLU A 212 23.86 1.67 7.16
CA GLU A 212 25.23 2.17 7.14
C GLU A 212 25.76 2.39 5.71
N LEU A 213 25.41 1.47 4.80
CA LEU A 213 25.94 1.44 3.42
C LEU A 213 25.22 2.39 2.47
N ASP A 214 23.98 2.79 2.76
CA ASP A 214 23.17 3.70 1.91
C ASP A 214 22.78 4.99 2.68
N PRO A 215 23.75 5.77 3.21
CA PRO A 215 23.47 6.89 4.13
C PRO A 215 22.59 7.98 3.51
N ASP A 216 22.65 8.16 2.21
CA ASP A 216 21.90 9.17 1.44
C ASP A 216 20.62 8.60 0.81
N ASP A 217 20.31 7.31 1.06
CA ASP A 217 19.14 6.57 0.55
C ASP A 217 19.04 6.56 -0.99
N GLU A 218 20.18 6.54 -1.66
CA GLU A 218 20.24 6.56 -3.13
C GLU A 218 19.72 5.24 -3.75
N GLN A 219 19.80 4.14 -3.00
CA GLN A 219 19.38 2.80 -3.41
C GLN A 219 18.04 2.38 -2.77
N GLY A 220 17.48 3.20 -1.87
CA GLY A 220 16.25 2.91 -1.13
C GLY A 220 16.43 1.86 -0.02
N ALA A 221 17.64 1.37 0.18
CA ALA A 221 17.94 0.34 1.17
C ALA A 221 17.81 0.85 2.61
N LYS A 222 18.23 2.11 2.84
CA LYS A 222 18.15 2.73 4.16
C LYS A 222 16.71 2.92 4.63
N SER A 223 15.87 3.58 3.83
CA SER A 223 14.48 3.85 4.22
C SER A 223 13.72 2.55 4.48
N TYR A 224 13.94 1.53 3.66
CA TYR A 224 13.35 0.22 3.87
C TYR A 224 13.85 -0.43 5.17
N ALA A 225 15.17 -0.45 5.40
CA ALA A 225 15.77 -1.06 6.59
C ALA A 225 15.35 -0.33 7.89
N GLU A 226 15.29 1.01 7.89
CA GLU A 226 14.82 1.80 9.04
C GLU A 226 13.37 1.49 9.39
N GLU A 227 12.48 1.32 8.40
CA GLU A 227 11.09 0.91 8.61
C GLU A 227 11.02 -0.48 9.26
N ARG A 228 11.83 -1.44 8.78
CA ARG A 228 11.86 -2.80 9.33
C ARG A 228 12.43 -2.84 10.76
N LEU A 229 13.50 -2.08 11.04
CA LEU A 229 14.07 -1.94 12.38
C LEU A 229 13.03 -1.39 13.37
N SER A 230 12.28 -0.36 12.97
CA SER A 230 11.19 0.19 13.80
C SER A 230 10.12 -0.86 14.09
N ALA A 231 9.73 -1.66 13.09
CA ALA A 231 8.75 -2.73 13.29
C ALA A 231 9.26 -3.83 14.25
N LEU A 232 10.55 -4.17 14.18
CA LEU A 232 11.17 -5.13 15.10
C LEU A 232 11.21 -4.59 16.55
N ASP A 233 11.46 -3.28 16.73
CA ASP A 233 11.44 -2.64 18.06
C ASP A 233 10.04 -2.63 18.65
N GLU A 234 9.01 -2.25 17.88
CA GLU A 234 7.60 -2.28 18.30
C GLU A 234 7.13 -3.70 18.67
N ALA A 235 7.59 -4.71 17.94
CA ALA A 235 7.28 -6.11 18.23
C ALA A 235 7.93 -6.57 19.55
N ALA A 236 9.16 -6.15 19.82
CA ALA A 236 9.86 -6.46 21.05
C ALA A 236 9.20 -5.82 22.29
N GLU A 237 8.84 -4.53 22.20
CA GLU A 237 8.12 -3.81 23.26
C GLU A 237 6.76 -4.45 23.56
N SER A 238 6.03 -4.86 22.52
CA SER A 238 4.73 -5.54 22.67
C SER A 238 4.84 -6.91 23.34
N ALA A 239 5.96 -7.61 23.14
CA ALA A 239 6.22 -8.91 23.75
C ALA A 239 6.57 -8.76 25.25
N GLU A 240 7.24 -7.69 25.63
CA GLU A 240 7.59 -7.40 27.04
C GLU A 240 6.35 -6.99 27.84
N ASP A 241 5.47 -6.14 27.29
CA ASP A 241 4.23 -5.69 27.95
C ASP A 241 3.24 -6.85 28.18
N GLY A 242 3.20 -7.83 27.27
CA GLY A 242 2.37 -9.04 27.39
C GLY A 242 2.79 -10.03 28.46
N THR A 243 4.05 -9.99 28.94
CA THR A 243 4.57 -10.91 29.98
C THR A 243 4.32 -10.42 31.39
N ASP A 244 4.12 -9.11 31.61
CA ASP A 244 3.90 -8.54 32.94
C ASP A 244 2.44 -8.69 33.42
N ALA A 245 1.50 -9.03 32.53
CA ALA A 245 0.10 -9.19 32.87
C ALA A 245 -0.30 -10.59 33.41
N SER A 246 0.61 -11.56 33.48
CA SER A 246 0.27 -12.95 33.88
C SER A 246 0.91 -13.44 35.21
N THR A 247 1.53 -12.56 35.99
CA THR A 247 2.22 -12.98 37.23
C THR A 247 1.57 -12.48 38.54
N ASP A 248 0.35 -11.94 38.53
CA ASP A 248 -0.27 -11.44 39.76
C ASP A 248 -1.69 -12.00 39.97
N GLU A 249 -1.82 -13.35 40.09
CA GLU A 249 -2.98 -13.94 40.76
C GLU A 249 -2.71 -15.41 41.20
N SER A 250 -1.92 -15.60 42.27
CA SER A 250 -2.16 -16.72 43.18
C SER A 250 -1.31 -16.60 44.47
N THR A 251 -1.78 -15.83 45.41
CA THR A 251 -1.52 -16.10 46.86
C THR A 251 -2.75 -15.60 47.60
N ASP A 252 -3.56 -16.46 48.09
CA ASP A 252 -3.93 -16.60 49.48
C ASP A 252 -5.23 -17.40 49.65
N ALA A 253 -5.12 -18.60 50.17
CA ALA A 253 -6.15 -19.20 51.03
C ALA A 253 -5.54 -20.36 51.82
N SER A 254 -4.99 -19.97 52.96
CA SER A 254 -4.79 -20.89 54.10
C SER A 254 -6.15 -21.25 54.69
N ALA A 255 -6.39 -22.54 54.95
CA ALA A 255 -7.09 -23.07 56.15
C ALA A 255 -7.13 -24.58 56.05
N ASP A 256 -6.29 -25.20 56.88
CA ASP A 256 -6.61 -25.97 58.09
C ASP A 256 -7.78 -27.00 57.97
N SER A 257 -7.45 -28.26 58.01
CA SER A 257 -8.03 -29.22 58.93
C SER A 257 -7.38 -30.59 58.86
N SER A 258 -6.81 -30.95 59.98
CA SER A 258 -6.37 -32.27 60.44
C SER A 258 -7.45 -33.36 60.33
N THR A 259 -7.00 -34.59 60.12
CA THR A 259 -7.19 -35.84 60.88
C THR A 259 -7.05 -37.02 59.87
N ASP A 260 -6.08 -37.82 60.08
CA ASP A 260 -5.86 -38.99 60.94
C ASP A 260 -6.30 -40.31 60.29
N THR A 261 -5.41 -41.27 60.53
CA THR A 261 -5.53 -42.70 60.54
C THR A 261 -5.43 -43.56 59.26
N SER A 262 -4.31 -44.21 59.26
CA SER A 262 -4.15 -45.69 59.46
C SER A 262 -4.05 -46.58 58.21
N SER A 263 -2.84 -47.16 58.15
CA SER A 263 -2.53 -48.62 57.97
C SER A 263 -3.07 -49.33 56.75
N ASN A 264 -2.28 -49.85 55.96
CA ASN A 264 -1.88 -51.29 55.88
C ASN A 264 -1.41 -51.58 54.46
N ASP A 265 -0.19 -51.95 54.31
CA ASP A 265 0.42 -53.29 54.26
C ASP A 265 0.11 -54.08 52.99
N SER A 266 1.21 -54.63 52.55
CA SER A 266 1.37 -55.87 51.77
C SER A 266 1.52 -55.78 50.25
N THR A 267 2.79 -55.95 49.87
CA THR A 267 3.34 -57.06 49.05
C THR A 267 2.56 -57.42 47.77
N ASP A 268 3.17 -57.56 46.65
CA ASP A 268 4.05 -58.64 46.25
C ASP A 268 4.51 -58.53 44.80
N ALA A 269 5.64 -59.11 44.60
CA ALA A 269 6.39 -59.49 43.46
C ALA A 269 5.64 -59.96 42.19
N GLY A 270 6.35 -59.89 41.08
CA GLY A 270 6.19 -60.82 39.97
C GLY A 270 6.65 -60.25 38.62
N SER A 271 7.88 -60.37 38.30
CA SER A 271 8.53 -61.08 37.18
C SER A 271 7.70 -61.46 35.96
N GLY A 272 8.28 -61.20 34.84
CA GLY A 272 8.23 -62.19 33.78
C GLY A 272 7.98 -61.67 32.36
N GLU A 273 9.02 -61.82 31.56
CA GLU A 273 9.14 -62.01 30.12
C GLU A 273 8.77 -60.83 29.20
#